data_6863e2c8d42e5420e005121c0c49f9d1
#
_entry.id   6863e2c8d42e5420e005121c0c49f9d1
#
_cell.length_a   1.000
_cell.length_b   1.000
_cell.length_c   1.000
_cell.angle_alpha   90.00
_cell.angle_beta   90.00
_cell.angle_gamma   90.00
#
_symmetry.space_group_name_H-M   'P 1'
#
loop_
_entity.id
_entity.type
_entity.pdbx_description
1 polymer ?
#
loop_
_entity_poly.entity_id
_entity_poly.type
_entity_poly.pdbx_seq_one_letter_code
_entity_poly.pdbx_strand_id
1 'polypeptide(L)'
;MKNILKHKVVEQKPIRDAYGRMTGETQEVVKYEWSLARIIALAAVAVVALILLFACISTVPTGYTGILTTFGRVEDRTMGAGVHFIAPWQRIVKLDNRTQKVEINAQAFSSDIQQVDLKMSVNYCIDQATAQNLYKTVGKQYYDTVLYPRILENTKSVFAKYSAEELVSHRQSLSGEIQELLAADASKYGIQVINFSVEDIDFTDAFTNAVEAKQVAAQNKLTAETQQAQKTMEQEQAAKRRIIDANAAAEEAKIQAEADLEVTKIQADAAEYAGQKEAAKNKAISEWLTDTLIRYYYIQAWDGKLPQYMFGANTDTTMMLPIG
;
A
#
# COMPACT_ATOMS: atom_id res chain seq x y z
N MET A 1 62.68 -43.57 43.79
CA MET A 1 62.70 -42.15 43.53
C MET A 1 63.35 -41.39 44.63
N LYS A 2 64.55 -40.80 44.43
CA LYS A 2 65.25 -39.97 45.40
C LYS A 2 64.36 -38.80 45.81
N ASN A 3 64.13 -38.66 47.13
CA ASN A 3 63.33 -37.59 47.70
C ASN A 3 63.93 -36.21 47.32
N ILE A 4 63.43 -35.62 46.23
CA ILE A 4 63.89 -34.35 45.67
C ILE A 4 63.64 -33.15 46.63
N LEU A 5 62.73 -33.35 47.58
CA LEU A 5 62.29 -32.32 48.54
C LEU A 5 63.14 -32.20 49.79
N LYS A 6 63.98 -33.23 50.08
CA LYS A 6 64.79 -33.27 51.27
C LYS A 6 66.26 -33.09 50.93
N HIS A 7 67.02 -32.36 51.75
CA HIS A 7 68.49 -32.32 51.68
C HIS A 7 69.08 -33.19 52.80
N LYS A 8 70.26 -33.75 52.55
CA LYS A 8 71.00 -34.58 53.45
C LYS A 8 71.71 -33.69 54.48
N VAL A 9 71.29 -33.76 55.73
CA VAL A 9 71.98 -33.14 56.86
C VAL A 9 72.68 -34.27 57.61
N VAL A 10 73.99 -34.13 57.74
CA VAL A 10 74.78 -35.09 58.54
C VAL A 10 74.89 -34.49 59.94
N GLU A 11 74.16 -35.13 60.88
CA GLU A 11 74.23 -34.77 62.31
C GLU A 11 75.19 -35.74 63.02
N GLN A 12 76.21 -35.22 63.65
CA GLN A 12 77.08 -36.05 64.46
C GLN A 12 76.47 -36.27 65.84
N LYS A 13 76.02 -37.51 66.13
CA LYS A 13 75.49 -37.86 67.42
C LYS A 13 76.57 -38.61 68.23
N PRO A 14 76.89 -38.20 69.50
CA PRO A 14 77.83 -38.90 70.34
C PRO A 14 77.28 -40.29 70.69
N ILE A 15 78.12 -41.32 70.57
CA ILE A 15 77.80 -42.68 70.93
C ILE A 15 77.86 -42.77 72.44
N ARG A 16 76.85 -43.35 73.07
CA ARG A 16 76.81 -43.71 74.52
C ARG A 16 77.00 -45.20 74.68
N ASP A 17 77.83 -45.57 75.66
CA ASP A 17 78.02 -47.00 76.00
C ASP A 17 76.76 -47.58 76.67
N ALA A 18 76.81 -48.93 76.97
CA ALA A 18 75.68 -49.63 77.61
C ALA A 18 75.37 -49.10 79.03
N TYR A 19 76.23 -48.27 79.61
CA TYR A 19 76.04 -47.62 80.90
C TYR A 19 75.75 -46.14 80.79
N GLY A 20 75.50 -45.61 79.59
CA GLY A 20 75.11 -44.24 79.39
C GLY A 20 76.24 -43.24 79.41
N ARG A 21 77.51 -43.63 79.42
CA ARG A 21 78.67 -42.73 79.40
C ARG A 21 79.05 -42.40 77.97
N MET A 22 79.45 -41.16 77.71
CA MET A 22 79.94 -40.75 76.43
C MET A 22 81.26 -41.41 76.07
N THR A 23 81.32 -42.16 74.94
CA THR A 23 82.53 -42.88 74.47
C THR A 23 83.52 -42.01 73.70
N GLY A 24 83.22 -40.70 73.46
CA GLY A 24 84.08 -39.80 72.68
C GLY A 24 83.98 -40.00 71.15
N GLU A 25 83.30 -41.06 70.73
CA GLU A 25 83.07 -41.32 69.29
C GLU A 25 81.72 -40.71 68.85
N THR A 26 81.66 -40.20 67.65
CA THR A 26 80.46 -39.59 67.03
C THR A 26 80.03 -40.48 65.86
N GLN A 27 78.76 -40.86 65.85
CA GLN A 27 78.14 -41.55 64.70
C GLN A 27 77.47 -40.53 63.79
N GLU A 28 77.79 -40.60 62.52
CA GLU A 28 77.14 -39.76 61.50
C GLU A 28 75.72 -40.31 61.23
N VAL A 29 74.70 -39.59 61.69
CA VAL A 29 73.30 -39.92 61.39
C VAL A 29 72.83 -38.99 60.27
N VAL A 30 72.53 -39.61 59.15
CA VAL A 30 71.99 -38.87 57.97
C VAL A 30 70.50 -38.62 58.20
N LYS A 31 70.13 -37.35 58.48
CA LYS A 31 68.77 -36.94 58.52
C LYS A 31 68.44 -36.22 57.21
N TYR A 32 67.24 -36.50 56.65
CA TYR A 32 66.72 -35.79 55.49
C TYR A 32 65.75 -34.71 55.96
N GLU A 33 66.14 -33.42 55.86
CA GLU A 33 65.31 -32.33 56.27
C GLU A 33 64.68 -31.65 55.04
N TRP A 34 63.45 -31.13 55.17
CA TRP A 34 62.77 -30.41 54.11
C TRP A 34 63.47 -29.13 53.86
N SER A 35 63.90 -28.88 52.60
CA SER A 35 64.45 -27.61 52.20
C SER A 35 63.33 -26.61 51.92
N LEU A 36 63.09 -25.70 52.85
CA LEU A 36 62.11 -24.66 52.75
C LEU A 36 62.22 -23.87 51.38
N ALA A 37 63.44 -23.61 50.96
CA ALA A 37 63.69 -22.95 49.67
C ALA A 37 63.18 -23.75 48.46
N ARG A 38 63.35 -25.10 48.50
CA ARG A 38 62.86 -26.00 47.44
C ARG A 38 61.33 -26.12 47.46
N ILE A 39 60.70 -26.10 48.62
CA ILE A 39 59.25 -26.14 48.79
C ILE A 39 58.68 -24.80 48.22
N ILE A 40 59.24 -23.67 48.59
CA ILE A 40 58.83 -22.36 48.06
C ILE A 40 59.03 -22.29 46.55
N ALA A 41 60.13 -22.79 46.01
CA ALA A 41 60.39 -22.84 44.58
C ALA A 41 59.36 -23.68 43.82
N LEU A 42 59.03 -24.89 44.39
CA LEU A 42 58.03 -25.75 43.80
C LEU A 42 56.60 -25.16 43.89
N ALA A 43 56.27 -24.54 45.02
CA ALA A 43 55.03 -23.82 45.18
C ALA A 43 54.91 -22.67 44.16
N ALA A 44 56.00 -21.90 43.97
CA ALA A 44 56.01 -20.82 42.94
C ALA A 44 55.83 -21.38 41.52
N VAL A 45 56.50 -22.48 41.16
CA VAL A 45 56.32 -23.15 39.86
C VAL A 45 54.90 -23.67 39.71
N ALA A 46 54.33 -24.25 40.77
CA ALA A 46 52.91 -24.75 40.74
C ALA A 46 51.94 -23.57 40.55
N VAL A 47 52.14 -22.44 41.19
CA VAL A 47 51.29 -21.25 41.00
C VAL A 47 51.41 -20.71 39.58
N VAL A 48 52.64 -20.61 39.02
CA VAL A 48 52.82 -20.20 37.63
C VAL A 48 52.19 -21.18 36.67
N ALA A 49 52.31 -22.51 36.90
CA ALA A 49 51.66 -23.51 36.06
C ALA A 49 50.12 -23.41 36.13
N LEU A 50 49.58 -23.11 37.31
CA LEU A 50 48.14 -22.92 37.49
C LEU A 50 47.64 -21.68 36.77
N ILE A 51 48.38 -20.57 36.87
CA ILE A 51 48.07 -19.32 36.11
C ILE A 51 48.10 -19.57 34.60
N LEU A 52 49.12 -20.28 34.10
CA LEU A 52 49.18 -20.63 32.66
C LEU A 52 48.03 -21.55 32.24
N LEU A 53 47.62 -22.47 33.08
CA LEU A 53 46.50 -23.38 32.80
C LEU A 53 45.16 -22.62 32.70
N PHE A 54 44.92 -21.68 33.60
CA PHE A 54 43.75 -20.79 33.51
C PHE A 54 43.82 -19.85 32.30
N ALA A 55 44.99 -19.36 31.93
CA ALA A 55 45.21 -18.50 30.76
C ALA A 55 44.94 -19.25 29.43
N CYS A 56 45.00 -20.58 29.43
CA CYS A 56 44.69 -21.43 28.25
C CYS A 56 43.21 -21.64 28.01
N ILE A 57 42.31 -21.26 28.93
CA ILE A 57 40.90 -21.48 28.82
C ILE A 57 40.25 -20.22 28.20
N SER A 58 39.57 -20.38 27.05
CA SER A 58 38.80 -19.33 26.40
C SER A 58 37.41 -19.85 26.06
N THR A 59 36.41 -18.98 26.22
CA THR A 59 35.00 -19.30 25.94
C THR A 59 34.50 -18.52 24.76
N VAL A 60 33.76 -19.20 23.85
CA VAL A 60 33.03 -18.59 22.74
C VAL A 60 31.54 -18.67 23.09
N PRO A 61 30.83 -17.54 23.22
CA PRO A 61 29.39 -17.54 23.49
C PRO A 61 28.60 -18.12 22.31
N THR A 62 27.37 -18.57 22.59
CA THR A 62 26.42 -18.98 21.54
C THR A 62 26.10 -17.85 20.60
N GLY A 63 26.07 -18.10 19.28
CA GLY A 63 25.85 -17.11 18.24
C GLY A 63 27.13 -16.38 17.79
N TYR A 64 28.30 -16.79 18.29
CA TYR A 64 29.59 -16.28 17.86
C TYR A 64 30.44 -17.37 17.23
N THR A 65 31.25 -16.99 16.25
CA THR A 65 32.35 -17.84 15.74
C THR A 65 33.67 -17.32 16.27
N GLY A 66 34.41 -18.19 16.89
CA GLY A 66 35.76 -17.92 17.37
C GLY A 66 36.80 -18.14 16.25
N ILE A 67 37.57 -17.12 15.93
CA ILE A 67 38.67 -17.19 14.97
C ILE A 67 39.97 -17.22 15.76
N LEU A 68 40.75 -18.30 15.61
CA LEU A 68 42.00 -18.48 16.31
C LEU A 68 43.10 -17.65 15.62
N THR A 69 43.83 -16.86 16.42
CA THR A 69 44.98 -16.08 15.96
C THR A 69 46.20 -16.44 16.80
N THR A 70 47.31 -16.74 16.14
CA THR A 70 48.62 -17.01 16.75
C THR A 70 49.60 -15.91 16.35
N PHE A 71 50.05 -15.13 17.32
CA PHE A 71 50.91 -13.94 17.08
C PHE A 71 50.41 -13.02 15.97
N GLY A 72 49.08 -12.84 15.89
CA GLY A 72 48.43 -12.01 14.85
C GLY A 72 48.15 -12.72 13.52
N ARG A 73 48.64 -13.94 13.28
CA ARG A 73 48.34 -14.73 12.11
C ARG A 73 47.02 -15.48 12.35
N VAL A 74 46.11 -15.38 11.44
CA VAL A 74 44.84 -16.15 11.45
C VAL A 74 45.12 -17.60 11.09
N GLU A 75 44.72 -18.52 11.95
CA GLU A 75 44.80 -19.94 11.67
C GLU A 75 43.59 -20.44 10.90
N ASP A 76 43.76 -21.50 10.11
CA ASP A 76 42.70 -22.11 9.28
C ASP A 76 41.74 -23.01 10.13
N ARG A 77 41.48 -22.57 11.35
CA ARG A 77 40.60 -23.27 12.29
C ARG A 77 39.60 -22.29 12.91
N THR A 78 38.33 -22.57 12.75
CA THR A 78 37.24 -21.87 13.43
C THR A 78 36.79 -22.66 14.66
N MET A 79 36.37 -21.94 15.70
CA MET A 79 35.86 -22.50 16.93
C MET A 79 34.38 -22.14 17.08
N GLY A 80 33.54 -23.15 17.28
CA GLY A 80 32.11 -22.94 17.58
C GLY A 80 31.91 -22.47 19.02
N ALA A 81 30.65 -22.33 19.42
CA ALA A 81 30.29 -21.99 20.79
C ALA A 81 30.75 -23.07 21.77
N GLY A 82 31.26 -22.64 22.91
CA GLY A 82 31.73 -23.55 23.95
C GLY A 82 33.03 -23.12 24.64
N VAL A 83 33.61 -24.02 25.42
CA VAL A 83 34.90 -23.84 26.11
C VAL A 83 36.00 -24.47 25.26
N HIS A 84 37.05 -23.69 24.99
CA HIS A 84 38.20 -24.13 24.19
C HIS A 84 39.49 -23.95 24.94
N PHE A 85 40.38 -24.91 24.76
CA PHE A 85 41.75 -24.83 25.26
C PHE A 85 42.65 -24.33 24.16
N ILE A 86 43.30 -23.21 24.42
CA ILE A 86 44.22 -22.52 23.50
C ILE A 86 45.59 -22.34 24.16
N ALA A 87 46.63 -22.17 23.37
CA ALA A 87 47.93 -21.86 23.92
C ALA A 87 47.94 -20.42 24.47
N PRO A 88 48.76 -20.12 25.49
CA PRO A 88 48.75 -18.81 26.15
C PRO A 88 49.16 -17.63 25.21
N TRP A 89 49.79 -17.92 24.08
CA TRP A 89 50.14 -16.94 23.04
C TRP A 89 49.10 -16.83 21.93
N GLN A 90 48.03 -17.63 21.96
CA GLN A 90 46.90 -17.60 21.04
C GLN A 90 45.80 -16.69 21.56
N ARG A 91 45.02 -16.11 20.64
CA ARG A 91 43.81 -15.33 20.96
C ARG A 91 42.65 -15.77 20.10
N ILE A 92 41.46 -15.78 20.69
CA ILE A 92 40.20 -15.98 19.94
C ILE A 92 39.58 -14.64 19.67
N VAL A 93 39.41 -14.33 18.38
CA VAL A 93 38.61 -13.18 17.90
C VAL A 93 37.20 -13.69 17.68
N LYS A 94 36.24 -13.08 18.35
CA LYS A 94 34.83 -13.47 18.28
C LYS A 94 34.14 -12.60 17.24
N LEU A 95 33.50 -13.22 16.24
CA LEU A 95 32.60 -12.58 15.28
C LEU A 95 31.17 -12.98 15.59
N ASP A 96 30.24 -12.02 15.57
CA ASP A 96 28.82 -12.25 15.83
C ASP A 96 28.15 -12.75 14.56
N ASN A 97 27.60 -13.97 14.60
CA ASN A 97 26.90 -14.61 13.48
C ASN A 97 25.37 -14.46 13.57
N ARG A 98 24.89 -13.79 14.62
CA ARG A 98 23.46 -13.55 14.77
C ARG A 98 23.02 -12.52 13.74
N THR A 99 21.73 -12.52 13.43
CA THR A 99 21.13 -11.48 12.59
C THR A 99 21.28 -10.12 13.26
N GLN A 100 21.94 -9.22 12.58
CA GLN A 100 22.13 -7.82 13.00
C GLN A 100 21.25 -6.94 12.13
N LYS A 101 20.61 -5.91 12.73
CA LYS A 101 19.88 -4.86 12.03
C LYS A 101 20.70 -3.58 12.07
N VAL A 102 20.84 -2.96 10.91
CA VAL A 102 21.45 -1.64 10.79
C VAL A 102 20.49 -0.72 10.03
N GLU A 103 20.32 0.48 10.56
CA GLU A 103 19.57 1.57 9.92
C GLU A 103 20.55 2.52 9.26
N ILE A 104 20.24 2.93 8.03
CA ILE A 104 21.12 3.77 7.19
C ILE A 104 20.26 4.88 6.61
N ASN A 105 20.74 6.11 6.81
CA ASN A 105 20.21 7.26 6.11
C ASN A 105 21.15 7.59 4.94
N ALA A 106 20.61 7.75 3.76
CA ALA A 106 21.37 8.03 2.56
C ALA A 106 20.61 8.97 1.62
N GLN A 107 21.35 9.60 0.73
CA GLN A 107 20.78 10.41 -0.34
C GLN A 107 21.04 9.73 -1.67
N ALA A 108 20.03 9.69 -2.52
CA ALA A 108 20.10 9.19 -3.88
C ALA A 108 19.46 10.19 -4.85
N PHE A 109 19.65 9.95 -6.14
CA PHE A 109 18.98 10.68 -7.21
C PHE A 109 18.15 9.70 -8.02
N SER A 110 16.94 10.11 -8.38
CA SER A 110 16.10 9.41 -9.33
C SER A 110 16.58 9.63 -10.78
N SER A 111 16.01 8.92 -11.73
CA SER A 111 16.35 9.06 -13.17
C SER A 111 16.04 10.45 -13.72
N ASP A 112 15.09 11.16 -13.15
CA ASP A 112 14.71 12.54 -13.47
C ASP A 112 15.46 13.58 -12.60
N ILE A 113 16.60 13.16 -11.99
CA ILE A 113 17.53 14.02 -11.24
C ILE A 113 16.87 14.68 -10.01
N GLN A 114 15.84 14.08 -9.47
CA GLN A 114 15.29 14.52 -8.19
C GLN A 114 16.10 13.94 -7.03
N GLN A 115 16.45 14.78 -6.06
CA GLN A 115 17.11 14.35 -4.85
C GLN A 115 16.08 13.69 -3.94
N VAL A 116 16.47 12.53 -3.39
CA VAL A 116 15.66 11.71 -2.51
C VAL A 116 16.44 11.39 -1.26
N ASP A 117 15.88 11.69 -0.11
CA ASP A 117 16.41 11.29 1.18
C ASP A 117 15.79 9.96 1.58
N LEU A 118 16.66 8.99 1.89
CA LEU A 118 16.28 7.61 2.11
C LEU A 118 16.58 7.16 3.52
N LYS A 119 15.61 6.52 4.15
CA LYS A 119 15.82 5.74 5.36
C LYS A 119 15.65 4.26 5.05
N MET A 120 16.70 3.48 5.29
CA MET A 120 16.76 2.07 4.95
C MET A 120 17.16 1.23 6.14
N SER A 121 16.74 -0.01 6.18
CA SER A 121 17.25 -1.00 7.14
C SER A 121 17.70 -2.27 6.43
N VAL A 122 18.77 -2.84 6.93
CA VAL A 122 19.38 -4.06 6.43
C VAL A 122 19.53 -5.05 7.57
N ASN A 123 19.00 -6.24 7.38
CA ASN A 123 19.23 -7.37 8.25
C ASN A 123 20.24 -8.31 7.58
N TYR A 124 21.35 -8.55 8.25
CA TYR A 124 22.40 -9.42 7.74
C TYR A 124 22.98 -10.28 8.85
N CYS A 125 23.63 -11.35 8.47
CA CYS A 125 24.42 -12.20 9.37
C CYS A 125 25.70 -12.65 8.67
N ILE A 126 26.66 -13.12 9.46
CA ILE A 126 27.92 -13.71 8.95
C ILE A 126 27.74 -15.22 8.92
N ASP A 127 28.06 -15.83 7.79
CA ASP A 127 28.13 -17.27 7.70
C ASP A 127 29.31 -17.82 8.48
N GLN A 128 29.06 -18.80 9.36
CA GLN A 128 30.07 -19.43 10.21
C GLN A 128 31.22 -20.03 9.41
N ALA A 129 30.91 -20.63 8.23
CA ALA A 129 31.93 -21.27 7.40
C ALA A 129 32.91 -20.28 6.78
N THR A 130 32.44 -19.05 6.48
CA THR A 130 33.23 -18.02 5.78
C THR A 130 33.75 -16.92 6.72
N ALA A 131 33.33 -16.91 7.98
CA ALA A 131 33.70 -15.92 8.99
C ALA A 131 35.21 -15.73 9.13
N GLN A 132 35.98 -16.80 9.03
CA GLN A 132 37.46 -16.78 9.07
C GLN A 132 38.03 -16.04 7.86
N ASN A 133 37.54 -16.32 6.66
CA ASN A 133 37.99 -15.66 5.43
C ASN A 133 37.64 -14.17 5.45
N LEU A 134 36.44 -13.81 5.90
CA LEU A 134 36.02 -12.44 6.11
C LEU A 134 36.98 -11.69 7.05
N TYR A 135 37.32 -12.31 8.19
CA TYR A 135 38.25 -11.69 9.13
C TYR A 135 39.66 -11.57 8.56
N LYS A 136 40.12 -12.56 7.78
CA LYS A 136 41.45 -12.57 7.16
C LYS A 136 41.61 -11.51 6.07
N THR A 137 40.54 -11.26 5.29
CA THR A 137 40.56 -10.35 4.14
C THR A 137 40.18 -8.93 4.51
N VAL A 138 39.22 -8.73 5.41
CA VAL A 138 38.62 -7.42 5.74
C VAL A 138 38.87 -7.03 7.20
N GLY A 139 38.84 -8.00 8.11
CA GLY A 139 38.97 -7.73 9.55
C GLY A 139 37.66 -7.57 10.29
N LYS A 140 37.69 -6.93 11.45
CA LYS A 140 36.50 -6.70 12.28
C LYS A 140 35.57 -5.61 11.75
N GLN A 141 36.10 -4.67 10.99
CA GLN A 141 35.36 -3.51 10.45
C GLN A 141 34.74 -3.80 9.09
N TYR A 142 34.31 -5.05 8.88
CA TYR A 142 33.71 -5.51 7.62
C TYR A 142 32.46 -4.72 7.23
N TYR A 143 31.70 -4.23 8.22
CA TYR A 143 30.53 -3.41 7.99
C TYR A 143 30.94 -2.09 7.31
N ASP A 144 31.80 -1.32 7.93
CA ASP A 144 32.19 0.01 7.43
C ASP A 144 33.02 -0.06 6.14
N THR A 145 33.82 -1.14 6.00
CA THR A 145 34.77 -1.27 4.89
C THR A 145 34.14 -1.88 3.65
N VAL A 146 33.18 -2.80 3.79
CA VAL A 146 32.62 -3.55 2.67
C VAL A 146 31.10 -3.38 2.58
N LEU A 147 30.36 -3.69 3.64
CA LEU A 147 28.91 -3.78 3.55
C LEU A 147 28.25 -2.41 3.33
N TYR A 148 28.62 -1.41 4.13
CA TYR A 148 28.05 -0.07 4.03
C TYR A 148 28.25 0.60 2.67
N PRO A 149 29.45 0.62 2.07
CA PRO A 149 29.64 1.18 0.72
C PRO A 149 28.84 0.44 -0.35
N ARG A 150 28.71 -0.89 -0.25
CA ARG A 150 27.93 -1.70 -1.20
C ARG A 150 26.42 -1.44 -1.08
N ILE A 151 25.93 -1.25 0.15
CA ILE A 151 24.53 -0.83 0.35
C ILE A 151 24.27 0.49 -0.36
N LEU A 152 25.13 1.49 -0.16
CA LEU A 152 24.98 2.80 -0.80
C LEU A 152 25.08 2.72 -2.32
N GLU A 153 26.05 1.97 -2.85
CA GLU A 153 26.25 1.81 -4.30
C GLU A 153 25.04 1.17 -4.97
N ASN A 154 24.61 0.00 -4.46
CA ASN A 154 23.49 -0.72 -5.00
C ASN A 154 22.17 0.07 -4.90
N THR A 155 21.94 0.73 -3.78
CA THR A 155 20.78 1.60 -3.60
C THR A 155 20.77 2.73 -4.62
N LYS A 156 21.87 3.50 -4.73
CA LYS A 156 21.97 4.60 -5.69
C LYS A 156 21.83 4.12 -7.14
N SER A 157 22.40 2.96 -7.46
CA SER A 157 22.31 2.37 -8.80
C SER A 157 20.88 1.99 -9.17
N VAL A 158 20.11 1.41 -8.24
CA VAL A 158 18.71 1.04 -8.47
C VAL A 158 17.83 2.28 -8.53
N PHE A 159 17.98 3.21 -7.61
CA PHE A 159 17.19 4.45 -7.58
C PHE A 159 17.36 5.30 -8.84
N ALA A 160 18.55 5.34 -9.42
CA ALA A 160 18.83 6.05 -10.66
C ALA A 160 18.13 5.49 -11.91
N LYS A 161 17.53 4.29 -11.83
CA LYS A 161 16.77 3.69 -12.94
C LYS A 161 15.31 4.14 -12.99
N TYR A 162 14.75 4.59 -11.88
CA TYR A 162 13.33 4.91 -11.72
C TYR A 162 13.13 6.42 -11.55
N SER A 163 12.02 6.93 -12.09
CA SER A 163 11.57 8.30 -11.84
C SER A 163 11.05 8.46 -10.40
N ALA A 164 10.99 9.69 -9.91
CA ALA A 164 10.49 9.98 -8.57
C ALA A 164 9.06 9.45 -8.33
N GLU A 165 8.20 9.51 -9.35
CA GLU A 165 6.82 8.99 -9.29
C GLU A 165 6.81 7.44 -9.22
N GLU A 166 7.70 6.77 -9.95
CA GLU A 166 7.85 5.32 -9.93
C GLU A 166 8.45 4.79 -8.62
N LEU A 167 9.36 5.54 -7.98
CA LEU A 167 9.96 5.18 -6.69
C LEU A 167 8.91 5.01 -5.60
N VAL A 168 7.88 5.85 -5.58
CA VAL A 168 6.77 5.75 -4.62
C VAL A 168 5.89 4.55 -4.90
N SER A 169 5.52 4.35 -6.17
CA SER A 169 4.59 3.30 -6.59
C SER A 169 5.19 1.90 -6.55
N HIS A 170 6.51 1.75 -6.77
CA HIS A 170 7.22 0.47 -6.86
C HIS A 170 8.13 0.15 -5.66
N ARG A 171 7.92 0.79 -4.52
CA ARG A 171 8.76 0.67 -3.32
C ARG A 171 9.12 -0.78 -2.93
N GLN A 172 8.15 -1.69 -3.01
CA GLN A 172 8.36 -3.10 -2.67
C GLN A 172 9.29 -3.81 -3.67
N SER A 173 9.12 -3.54 -4.95
CA SER A 173 9.97 -4.08 -6.01
C SER A 173 11.41 -3.57 -5.91
N LEU A 174 11.58 -2.28 -5.59
CA LEU A 174 12.89 -1.67 -5.36
C LEU A 174 13.65 -2.35 -4.22
N SER A 175 12.98 -2.60 -3.10
CA SER A 175 13.60 -3.30 -1.97
C SER A 175 14.08 -4.70 -2.37
N GLY A 176 13.31 -5.42 -3.17
CA GLY A 176 13.68 -6.74 -3.69
C GLY A 176 14.88 -6.69 -4.64
N GLU A 177 14.90 -5.76 -5.59
CA GLU A 177 16.02 -5.59 -6.54
C GLU A 177 17.33 -5.23 -5.82
N ILE A 178 17.26 -4.31 -4.86
CA ILE A 178 18.43 -3.93 -4.05
C ILE A 178 18.91 -5.10 -3.22
N GLN A 179 17.99 -5.85 -2.60
CA GLN A 179 18.32 -7.03 -1.81
C GLN A 179 19.06 -8.08 -2.64
N GLU A 180 18.61 -8.36 -3.85
CA GLU A 180 19.23 -9.34 -4.75
C GLU A 180 20.66 -8.92 -5.13
N LEU A 181 20.85 -7.67 -5.56
CA LEU A 181 22.17 -7.13 -5.91
C LEU A 181 23.11 -7.14 -4.69
N LEU A 182 22.61 -6.68 -3.55
CA LEU A 182 23.38 -6.63 -2.31
C LEU A 182 23.75 -8.03 -1.82
N ALA A 183 22.83 -8.99 -1.89
CA ALA A 183 23.10 -10.37 -1.50
C ALA A 183 24.16 -11.02 -2.40
N ALA A 184 24.12 -10.78 -3.72
CA ALA A 184 25.12 -11.24 -4.66
C ALA A 184 26.52 -10.69 -4.35
N ASP A 185 26.60 -9.40 -4.01
CA ASP A 185 27.89 -8.76 -3.67
C ASP A 185 28.40 -9.14 -2.28
N ALA A 186 27.54 -9.15 -1.27
CA ALA A 186 27.90 -9.45 0.11
C ALA A 186 28.33 -10.94 0.29
N SER A 187 27.71 -11.85 -0.47
CA SER A 187 28.03 -13.28 -0.43
C SER A 187 29.49 -13.59 -0.78
N LYS A 188 30.14 -12.77 -1.63
CA LYS A 188 31.56 -12.89 -1.99
C LYS A 188 32.48 -12.76 -0.77
N TYR A 189 32.01 -12.06 0.26
CA TYR A 189 32.71 -11.86 1.53
C TYR A 189 32.20 -12.74 2.67
N GLY A 190 31.22 -13.60 2.38
CA GLY A 190 30.61 -14.48 3.40
C GLY A 190 29.61 -13.78 4.30
N ILE A 191 29.07 -12.67 3.86
CA ILE A 191 27.98 -11.95 4.53
C ILE A 191 26.67 -12.32 3.85
N GLN A 192 25.71 -12.81 4.63
CA GLN A 192 24.36 -13.15 4.15
C GLN A 192 23.41 -12.00 4.44
N VAL A 193 22.83 -11.42 3.41
CA VAL A 193 21.76 -10.42 3.53
C VAL A 193 20.43 -11.17 3.65
N ILE A 194 19.77 -11.00 4.79
CA ILE A 194 18.50 -11.67 5.08
C ILE A 194 17.34 -10.86 4.54
N ASN A 195 17.35 -9.56 4.81
CA ASN A 195 16.31 -8.65 4.37
C ASN A 195 16.88 -7.26 4.16
N PHE A 196 16.38 -6.58 3.13
CA PHE A 196 16.59 -5.17 2.87
C PHE A 196 15.23 -4.47 2.79
N SER A 197 15.07 -3.37 3.49
CA SER A 197 13.82 -2.61 3.48
C SER A 197 14.10 -1.12 3.34
N VAL A 198 13.41 -0.48 2.44
CA VAL A 198 13.32 0.98 2.36
C VAL A 198 12.22 1.40 3.34
N GLU A 199 12.59 2.02 4.46
CA GLU A 199 11.65 2.42 5.51
C GLU A 199 10.96 3.74 5.16
N ASP A 200 11.70 4.68 4.57
CA ASP A 200 11.16 5.97 4.18
C ASP A 200 11.82 6.53 2.92
N ILE A 201 11.04 7.28 2.15
CA ILE A 201 11.46 7.94 0.92
C ILE A 201 10.92 9.37 0.97
N ASP A 202 11.78 10.33 1.25
CA ASP A 202 11.43 11.74 1.34
C ASP A 202 11.96 12.50 0.13
N PHE A 203 11.09 13.31 -0.46
CA PHE A 203 11.43 14.19 -1.57
C PHE A 203 11.56 15.62 -1.08
N THR A 204 12.25 16.44 -1.86
CA THR A 204 12.37 17.87 -1.55
C THR A 204 10.98 18.54 -1.58
N ASP A 205 10.76 19.53 -0.71
CA ASP A 205 9.51 20.30 -0.64
C ASP A 205 9.13 20.90 -2.01
N ALA A 206 10.12 21.34 -2.79
CA ALA A 206 9.91 21.89 -4.12
C ALA A 206 9.28 20.85 -5.08
N PHE A 207 9.76 19.61 -5.04
CA PHE A 207 9.22 18.52 -5.85
C PHE A 207 7.83 18.13 -5.38
N THR A 208 7.62 17.96 -4.08
CA THR A 208 6.32 17.60 -3.49
C THR A 208 5.26 18.63 -3.85
N ASN A 209 5.54 19.92 -3.71
CA ASN A 209 4.63 21.01 -4.11
C ASN A 209 4.33 21.01 -5.63
N ALA A 210 5.33 20.71 -6.46
CA ALA A 210 5.13 20.62 -7.91
C ALA A 210 4.24 19.42 -8.30
N VAL A 211 4.41 18.28 -7.66
CA VAL A 211 3.57 17.08 -7.86
C VAL A 211 2.14 17.35 -7.40
N GLU A 212 1.95 17.97 -6.24
CA GLU A 212 0.62 18.36 -5.74
C GLU A 212 -0.08 19.32 -6.73
N ALA A 213 0.63 20.34 -7.20
CA ALA A 213 0.09 21.30 -8.18
C ALA A 213 -0.30 20.59 -9.49
N LYS A 214 0.52 19.66 -10.00
CA LYS A 214 0.23 18.82 -11.17
C LYS A 214 -1.02 17.97 -10.96
N GLN A 215 -1.14 17.34 -9.79
CA GLN A 215 -2.26 16.49 -9.43
C GLN A 215 -3.57 17.30 -9.35
N VAL A 216 -3.53 18.48 -8.71
CA VAL A 216 -4.67 19.40 -8.63
C VAL A 216 -5.08 19.88 -10.04
N ALA A 217 -4.12 20.22 -10.88
CA ALA A 217 -4.40 20.63 -12.26
C ALA A 217 -5.04 19.49 -13.09
N ALA A 218 -4.53 18.27 -12.95
CA ALA A 218 -5.09 17.09 -13.59
C ALA A 218 -6.53 16.80 -13.12
N GLN A 219 -6.78 16.90 -11.81
CA GLN A 219 -8.10 16.72 -11.23
C GLN A 219 -9.08 17.81 -11.71
N ASN A 220 -8.65 19.06 -11.75
CA ASN A 220 -9.46 20.16 -12.25
C ASN A 220 -9.82 19.97 -13.72
N LYS A 221 -8.87 19.51 -14.54
CA LYS A 221 -9.12 19.20 -15.96
C LYS A 221 -10.17 18.09 -16.10
N LEU A 222 -10.03 16.98 -15.36
CA LEU A 222 -10.99 15.87 -15.38
C LEU A 222 -12.38 16.31 -14.93
N THR A 223 -12.44 17.15 -13.89
CA THR A 223 -13.70 17.73 -13.40
C THR A 223 -14.35 18.61 -14.45
N ALA A 224 -13.58 19.49 -15.13
CA ALA A 224 -14.08 20.33 -16.20
C ALA A 224 -14.59 19.51 -17.40
N GLU A 225 -13.87 18.48 -17.82
CA GLU A 225 -14.29 17.57 -18.89
C GLU A 225 -15.59 16.84 -18.53
N THR A 226 -15.69 16.34 -17.29
CA THR A 226 -16.91 15.67 -16.79
C THR A 226 -18.10 16.64 -16.76
N GLN A 227 -17.91 17.86 -16.26
CA GLN A 227 -18.96 18.90 -16.26
C GLN A 227 -19.40 19.28 -17.66
N GLN A 228 -18.46 19.39 -18.61
CA GLN A 228 -18.80 19.69 -20.00
C GLN A 228 -19.58 18.56 -20.67
N ALA A 229 -19.18 17.30 -20.41
CA ALA A 229 -19.91 16.13 -20.88
C ALA A 229 -21.33 16.08 -20.30
N GLN A 230 -21.51 16.38 -19.02
CA GLN A 230 -22.83 16.48 -18.38
C GLN A 230 -23.69 17.57 -19.03
N LYS A 231 -23.16 18.78 -19.20
CA LYS A 231 -23.88 19.87 -19.87
C LYS A 231 -24.29 19.51 -21.29
N THR A 232 -23.42 18.87 -22.05
CA THR A 232 -23.74 18.43 -23.41
C THR A 232 -24.87 17.38 -23.38
N MET A 233 -24.80 16.42 -22.47
CA MET A 233 -25.87 15.42 -22.31
C MET A 233 -27.19 16.04 -21.87
N GLU A 234 -27.18 17.01 -20.96
CA GLU A 234 -28.37 17.75 -20.54
C GLU A 234 -29.00 18.53 -21.69
N GLN A 235 -28.15 19.20 -22.51
CA GLN A 235 -28.63 19.92 -23.71
C GLN A 235 -29.22 18.98 -24.75
N GLU A 236 -28.59 17.85 -25.00
CA GLU A 236 -29.16 16.83 -25.91
C GLU A 236 -30.48 16.25 -25.40
N GLN A 237 -30.56 16.00 -24.12
CA GLN A 237 -31.82 15.51 -23.52
C GLN A 237 -32.90 16.58 -23.53
N ALA A 238 -32.55 17.84 -23.26
CA ALA A 238 -33.49 18.96 -23.39
C ALA A 238 -33.97 19.16 -24.82
N ALA A 239 -33.08 19.04 -25.82
CA ALA A 239 -33.47 19.09 -27.22
C ALA A 239 -34.39 17.91 -27.60
N LYS A 240 -34.08 16.70 -27.16
CA LYS A 240 -34.95 15.52 -27.38
C LYS A 240 -36.32 15.69 -26.74
N ARG A 241 -36.39 16.21 -25.51
CA ARG A 241 -37.66 16.50 -24.82
C ARG A 241 -38.49 17.54 -25.62
N ARG A 242 -37.88 18.63 -26.10
CA ARG A 242 -38.57 19.63 -26.92
C ARG A 242 -39.16 19.01 -28.19
N ILE A 243 -38.43 18.10 -28.84
CA ILE A 243 -38.93 17.41 -30.03
C ILE A 243 -40.11 16.49 -29.67
N ILE A 244 -40.02 15.77 -28.58
CA ILE A 244 -41.09 14.89 -28.08
C ILE A 244 -42.33 15.73 -27.72
N ASP A 245 -42.14 16.83 -27.00
CA ASP A 245 -43.24 17.73 -26.59
C ASP A 245 -43.90 18.36 -27.82
N ALA A 246 -43.08 18.83 -28.80
CA ALA A 246 -43.61 19.37 -30.05
C ALA A 246 -44.38 18.33 -30.86
N ASN A 247 -43.90 17.10 -30.95
CA ASN A 247 -44.60 16.02 -31.64
C ASN A 247 -45.91 15.61 -30.90
N ALA A 248 -45.88 15.56 -29.58
CA ALA A 248 -47.06 15.30 -28.78
C ALA A 248 -48.11 16.42 -28.95
N ALA A 249 -47.71 17.69 -28.91
CA ALA A 249 -48.61 18.81 -29.16
C ALA A 249 -49.20 18.79 -30.58
N ALA A 250 -48.40 18.43 -31.59
CA ALA A 250 -48.88 18.28 -32.96
C ALA A 250 -49.88 17.13 -33.12
N GLU A 251 -49.62 16.03 -32.48
CA GLU A 251 -50.56 14.86 -32.49
C GLU A 251 -51.84 15.18 -31.72
N GLU A 252 -51.76 15.87 -30.60
CA GLU A 252 -52.91 16.34 -29.82
C GLU A 252 -53.78 17.32 -30.67
N ALA A 253 -53.15 18.26 -31.34
CA ALA A 253 -53.85 19.20 -32.23
C ALA A 253 -54.55 18.48 -33.42
N LYS A 254 -53.87 17.43 -33.94
CA LYS A 254 -54.48 16.62 -35.03
C LYS A 254 -55.68 15.84 -34.54
N ILE A 255 -55.57 15.17 -33.39
CA ILE A 255 -56.68 14.45 -32.78
C ILE A 255 -57.85 15.36 -32.46
N GLN A 256 -57.57 16.57 -31.97
CA GLN A 256 -58.57 17.58 -31.69
C GLN A 256 -59.28 18.03 -32.99
N ALA A 257 -58.52 18.33 -34.06
CA ALA A 257 -59.09 18.70 -35.34
C ALA A 257 -59.93 17.56 -35.98
N GLU A 258 -59.48 16.32 -35.85
CA GLU A 258 -60.27 15.15 -36.30
C GLU A 258 -61.56 14.99 -35.47
N ALA A 259 -61.51 15.17 -34.15
CA ALA A 259 -62.69 15.14 -33.28
C ALA A 259 -63.66 16.28 -33.62
N ASP A 260 -63.18 17.50 -33.83
CA ASP A 260 -64.01 18.66 -34.23
C ASP A 260 -64.67 18.42 -35.57
N LEU A 261 -63.97 17.83 -36.54
CA LEU A 261 -64.52 17.46 -37.85
C LEU A 261 -65.57 16.40 -37.73
N GLU A 262 -65.37 15.38 -36.88
CA GLU A 262 -66.35 14.34 -36.63
C GLU A 262 -67.64 14.91 -35.96
N VAL A 263 -67.45 15.77 -34.94
CA VAL A 263 -68.57 16.48 -34.29
C VAL A 263 -69.33 17.31 -35.32
N THR A 264 -68.64 18.01 -36.22
CA THR A 264 -69.28 18.84 -37.27
C THR A 264 -70.07 17.95 -38.26
N LYS A 265 -69.55 16.81 -38.66
CA LYS A 265 -70.24 15.84 -39.49
C LYS A 265 -71.51 15.31 -38.80
N ILE A 266 -71.38 14.89 -37.54
CA ILE A 266 -72.51 14.42 -36.75
C ILE A 266 -73.59 15.48 -36.62
N GLN A 267 -73.21 16.75 -36.42
CA GLN A 267 -74.14 17.88 -36.37
C GLN A 267 -74.84 18.12 -37.74
N ALA A 268 -74.07 18.05 -38.84
CA ALA A 268 -74.61 18.18 -40.17
C ALA A 268 -75.62 17.04 -40.51
N ASP A 269 -75.23 15.80 -40.21
CA ASP A 269 -76.08 14.65 -40.40
C ASP A 269 -77.35 14.74 -39.54
N ALA A 270 -77.23 15.18 -38.29
CA ALA A 270 -78.37 15.40 -37.40
C ALA A 270 -79.27 16.54 -37.92
N ALA A 271 -78.70 17.61 -38.46
CA ALA A 271 -79.49 18.70 -39.07
C ALA A 271 -80.19 18.28 -40.37
N GLU A 272 -79.53 17.46 -41.21
CA GLU A 272 -80.15 16.86 -42.39
C GLU A 272 -81.29 15.93 -42.03
N TYR A 273 -81.03 15.03 -41.04
CA TYR A 273 -82.06 14.15 -40.54
C TYR A 273 -83.29 14.88 -39.96
N ALA A 274 -83.05 15.92 -39.18
CA ALA A 274 -84.07 16.80 -38.64
C ALA A 274 -84.85 17.50 -39.77
N GLY A 275 -84.17 18.02 -40.78
CA GLY A 275 -84.75 18.64 -41.94
C GLY A 275 -85.60 17.68 -42.78
N GLN A 276 -85.09 16.44 -42.98
CA GLN A 276 -85.86 15.40 -43.65
C GLN A 276 -87.14 15.00 -42.86
N LYS A 277 -87.08 14.89 -41.54
CA LYS A 277 -88.23 14.62 -40.66
C LYS A 277 -89.24 15.79 -40.69
N GLU A 278 -88.77 17.04 -40.70
CA GLU A 278 -89.63 18.22 -40.80
C GLU A 278 -90.24 18.30 -42.14
N ALA A 279 -89.50 18.06 -43.23
CA ALA A 279 -90.09 17.97 -44.59
C ALA A 279 -91.13 16.90 -44.74
N ALA A 280 -90.84 15.70 -44.16
CA ALA A 280 -91.83 14.61 -44.15
C ALA A 280 -93.09 14.94 -43.33
N LYS A 281 -92.93 15.61 -42.19
CA LYS A 281 -94.02 16.16 -41.38
C LYS A 281 -94.81 17.16 -42.13
N ASN A 282 -94.15 18.11 -42.77
CA ASN A 282 -94.76 19.18 -43.54
C ASN A 282 -95.54 18.59 -44.78
N LYS A 283 -94.94 17.60 -45.46
CA LYS A 283 -95.58 16.87 -46.53
C LYS A 283 -96.86 16.15 -46.05
N ALA A 284 -96.77 15.40 -44.92
CA ALA A 284 -97.89 14.76 -44.30
C ALA A 284 -99.00 15.75 -43.89
N ILE A 285 -98.60 16.94 -43.38
CA ILE A 285 -99.54 18.01 -43.05
C ILE A 285 -100.15 18.58 -44.30
N SER A 286 -99.45 18.81 -45.42
CA SER A 286 -99.94 19.30 -46.64
C SER A 286 -100.92 18.40 -47.34
N GLU A 287 -100.71 17.06 -47.21
CA GLU A 287 -101.64 16.05 -47.75
C GLU A 287 -103.04 15.99 -47.02
N TRP A 288 -103.04 16.42 -45.77
CA TRP A 288 -104.24 16.50 -44.96
C TRP A 288 -104.83 17.91 -44.82
N LEU A 289 -104.16 18.95 -45.34
CA LEU A 289 -104.60 20.36 -45.27
C LEU A 289 -105.67 20.66 -46.32
N THR A 290 -106.94 20.50 -45.96
CA THR A 290 -108.09 20.98 -46.76
C THR A 290 -108.24 22.49 -46.51
N ASP A 291 -108.76 23.21 -47.53
CA ASP A 291 -109.01 24.68 -47.50
C ASP A 291 -109.81 25.11 -46.25
N THR A 292 -110.69 24.20 -45.78
CA THR A 292 -111.45 24.44 -44.58
C THR A 292 -110.63 24.40 -43.30
N LEU A 293 -109.59 23.53 -43.22
CA LEU A 293 -108.69 23.39 -42.01
C LEU A 293 -107.77 24.56 -41.97
N ILE A 294 -107.30 25.10 -43.12
CA ILE A 294 -106.42 26.27 -43.17
C ILE A 294 -107.18 27.48 -42.65
N ARG A 295 -108.48 27.61 -43.07
CA ARG A 295 -109.31 28.71 -42.56
C ARG A 295 -109.58 28.59 -41.04
N TYR A 296 -109.72 27.40 -40.54
CA TYR A 296 -109.95 27.12 -39.11
C TYR A 296 -108.73 27.54 -38.29
N TYR A 297 -107.51 27.14 -38.67
CA TYR A 297 -106.27 27.55 -37.97
C TYR A 297 -105.99 29.07 -38.14
N TYR A 298 -106.35 29.67 -39.27
CA TYR A 298 -106.23 31.05 -39.43
C TYR A 298 -107.13 31.88 -38.48
N ILE A 299 -108.39 31.35 -38.28
CA ILE A 299 -109.31 31.94 -37.31
C ILE A 299 -108.81 31.79 -35.89
N GLN A 300 -108.26 30.57 -35.57
CA GLN A 300 -107.75 30.29 -34.22
C GLN A 300 -106.51 31.08 -33.88
N ALA A 301 -105.67 31.41 -34.84
CA ALA A 301 -104.48 32.21 -34.67
C ALA A 301 -104.73 33.74 -34.78
N TRP A 302 -105.89 34.12 -35.16
CA TRP A 302 -106.26 35.47 -35.30
C TRP A 302 -106.44 36.17 -33.94
N ASP A 303 -105.70 37.26 -33.71
CA ASP A 303 -105.71 38.08 -32.51
C ASP A 303 -106.91 39.04 -32.39
N GLY A 304 -107.92 38.90 -33.29
CA GLY A 304 -109.17 39.69 -33.25
C GLY A 304 -109.05 41.11 -33.86
N LYS A 305 -107.88 41.50 -34.38
CA LYS A 305 -107.72 42.82 -35.03
C LYS A 305 -107.82 42.68 -36.51
N LEU A 306 -108.64 43.58 -37.16
CA LEU A 306 -108.76 43.69 -38.61
C LEU A 306 -107.51 44.35 -39.18
N PRO A 307 -106.95 43.78 -40.25
CA PRO A 307 -105.81 44.40 -40.90
C PRO A 307 -106.25 45.75 -41.43
N GLN A 308 -105.48 46.75 -41.22
CA GLN A 308 -105.82 48.12 -41.55
C GLN A 308 -105.88 48.43 -43.09
N TYR A 309 -105.37 47.49 -43.89
CA TYR A 309 -105.46 47.58 -45.38
C TYR A 309 -105.75 46.20 -45.96
N MET A 310 -106.94 46.02 -46.52
CA MET A 310 -107.24 44.89 -47.43
C MET A 310 -107.31 45.45 -48.87
N PHE A 311 -106.39 45.07 -49.70
CA PHE A 311 -106.49 45.30 -51.13
C PHE A 311 -107.28 44.18 -51.76
N GLY A 312 -108.22 44.58 -52.66
CA GLY A 312 -109.25 43.73 -53.27
C GLY A 312 -108.67 42.55 -54.07
N ALA A 313 -109.50 41.64 -54.25
CA ALA A 313 -109.28 40.19 -54.66
C ALA A 313 -108.78 39.98 -56.10
N ASN A 314 -108.11 40.91 -56.76
CA ASN A 314 -107.69 40.71 -58.14
C ASN A 314 -106.32 41.23 -58.52
N THR A 315 -105.35 41.13 -57.58
CA THR A 315 -103.94 41.33 -57.95
C THR A 315 -103.15 40.12 -57.44
N ASP A 316 -102.44 39.50 -58.36
CA ASP A 316 -101.63 38.28 -58.18
C ASP A 316 -100.44 38.40 -57.18
N THR A 317 -100.52 39.32 -56.25
CA THR A 317 -99.49 39.52 -55.29
C THR A 317 -100.09 39.94 -53.95
N THR A 318 -100.36 39.00 -53.10
CA THR A 318 -100.73 39.24 -51.70
C THR A 318 -99.48 39.50 -50.87
N MET A 319 -99.12 40.76 -50.77
CA MET A 319 -98.05 41.15 -49.82
C MET A 319 -98.73 41.45 -48.49
N MET A 320 -98.57 40.63 -47.50
CA MET A 320 -98.91 40.94 -46.12
C MET A 320 -97.73 41.62 -45.48
N LEU A 321 -97.84 42.90 -45.21
CA LEU A 321 -96.91 43.58 -44.35
C LEU A 321 -97.38 43.47 -42.91
N PRO A 322 -96.56 43.03 -41.99
CA PRO A 322 -96.91 43.10 -40.60
C PRO A 322 -96.91 44.52 -40.10
N ILE A 323 -98.02 44.94 -39.55
CA ILE A 323 -98.12 46.19 -38.82
C ILE A 323 -97.64 45.94 -37.39
N GLY A 324 -96.54 46.57 -36.98
CA GLY A 324 -95.77 46.38 -35.76
C GLY A 324 -96.39 46.45 -34.44
#